data_ea43c9b1793dc733b5a605acbcb6b4c2
#
_entry.id   ea43c9b1793dc733b5a605acbcb6b4c2
#
_cell.length_a   1.000
_cell.length_b   1.000
_cell.length_c   1.000
_cell.angle_alpha   90.00
_cell.angle_beta   90.00
_cell.angle_gamma   90.00
#
_symmetry.space_group_name_H-M   'P 1'
#
loop_
_entity.id
_entity.type
_entity.pdbx_description
1 polymer ?
#
loop_
_entity_poly.entity_id
_entity_poly.type
_entity_poly.pdbx_seq_one_letter_code
_entity_poly.pdbx_strand_id
1 'polypeptide(L)' 'MIKLISKGKEFEVDFGVFPNSELYLTNEEIRNINDIEDFSILWKYQNSEDVLKLYFLSSYLKQVNKEPKQLIISYLP' A
#
# COMPACT_ATOMS: atom_id res chain seq x y z
N MET A 1 0.25 -2.31 -8.66
CA MET A 1 -0.80 -2.75 -7.72
C MET A 1 -0.19 -3.09 -6.37
N ILE A 2 -0.81 -2.64 -5.32
CA ILE A 2 -0.40 -2.94 -3.95
C ILE A 2 -1.58 -3.54 -3.20
N LYS A 3 -1.34 -4.67 -2.55
CA LYS A 3 -2.34 -5.29 -1.68
C LYS A 3 -1.77 -5.48 -0.28
N LEU A 4 -2.63 -5.38 0.70
CA LEU A 4 -2.29 -5.75 2.07
C LEU A 4 -2.97 -7.08 2.38
N ILE A 5 -2.20 -7.98 2.99
CA ILE A 5 -2.66 -9.34 3.30
C ILE A 5 -2.56 -9.54 4.80
N SER A 6 -3.67 -9.88 5.44
CA SER A 6 -3.71 -10.14 6.87
C SER A 6 -4.74 -11.21 7.17
N LYS A 7 -4.32 -12.24 7.91
CA LYS A 7 -5.20 -13.28 8.41
C LYS A 7 -6.05 -13.93 7.31
N GLY A 8 -5.42 -14.21 6.16
CA GLY A 8 -6.11 -14.83 5.03
C GLY A 8 -7.00 -13.90 4.23
N LYS A 9 -7.07 -12.63 4.60
CA LYS A 9 -7.81 -11.62 3.84
C LYS A 9 -6.83 -10.72 3.12
N GLU A 10 -7.22 -10.27 1.93
CA GLU A 10 -6.42 -9.31 1.19
C GLU A 10 -7.31 -8.19 0.66
N PHE A 11 -6.74 -7.00 0.60
CA PHE A 11 -7.42 -5.89 -0.05
C PHE A 11 -6.41 -5.01 -0.79
N GLU A 12 -6.87 -4.47 -1.90
CA GLU A 12 -6.06 -3.60 -2.73
C GLU A 12 -6.09 -2.18 -2.15
N VAL A 13 -4.92 -1.55 -2.10
CA VAL A 13 -4.82 -0.17 -1.64
C VAL A 13 -5.02 0.74 -2.85
N ASP A 14 -6.06 1.55 -2.82
CA ASP A 14 -6.35 2.51 -3.88
C ASP A 14 -5.84 3.89 -3.48
N PHE A 15 -5.16 4.53 -4.43
CA PHE A 15 -4.64 5.87 -4.24
C PHE A 15 -5.45 6.86 -5.05
N GLY A 16 -5.73 8.02 -4.45
CA GLY A 16 -6.25 9.15 -5.21
C GLY A 16 -5.08 9.95 -5.79
N VAL A 17 -5.39 10.76 -6.79
CA VAL A 17 -4.40 11.62 -7.45
C VAL A 17 -4.95 13.03 -7.50
N PHE A 18 -4.20 13.98 -6.93
CA PHE A 18 -4.53 15.40 -7.03
C PHE A 18 -4.28 15.90 -8.45
N PRO A 19 -4.87 17.04 -8.85
CA PRO A 19 -4.64 17.60 -10.19
C PRO A 19 -3.18 17.85 -10.51
N ASN A 20 -2.32 18.06 -9.51
CA ASN A 20 -0.88 18.24 -9.69
C ASN A 20 -0.11 16.92 -9.74
N SER A 21 -0.79 15.80 -9.89
CA SER A 21 -0.23 14.45 -9.96
C SER A 21 0.33 13.91 -8.65
N GLU A 22 0.09 14.57 -7.51
CA GLU A 22 0.48 14.04 -6.21
C GLU A 22 -0.49 12.96 -5.76
N LEU A 23 0.05 11.91 -5.13
CA LEU A 23 -0.73 10.82 -4.60
C LEU A 23 -1.27 11.13 -3.22
N TYR A 24 -2.42 10.57 -2.91
CA TYR A 24 -2.96 10.63 -1.55
C TYR A 24 -3.74 9.35 -1.24
N LEU A 25 -3.91 9.07 0.06
CA LEU A 25 -4.76 7.99 0.53
C LEU A 25 -6.12 8.57 0.92
N THR A 26 -7.18 7.91 0.49
CA THR A 26 -8.53 8.32 0.87
C THR A 26 -8.77 8.04 2.35
N ASN A 27 -9.78 8.69 2.93
CA ASN A 27 -10.11 8.45 4.35
C ASN A 27 -10.47 6.99 4.61
N GLU A 28 -11.12 6.34 3.66
CA GLU A 28 -11.46 4.93 3.76
C GLU A 28 -10.20 4.07 3.83
N GLU A 29 -9.23 4.33 2.95
CA GLU A 29 -7.95 3.59 2.96
C GLU A 29 -7.17 3.82 4.25
N ILE A 30 -7.16 5.05 4.73
CA ILE A 30 -6.50 5.38 6.00
C ILE A 30 -7.12 4.57 7.14
N ARG A 31 -8.43 4.47 7.19
CA ARG A 31 -9.11 3.67 8.23
C ARG A 31 -8.76 2.20 8.12
N ASN A 32 -8.79 1.66 6.89
CA ASN A 32 -8.46 0.26 6.68
C ASN A 32 -7.03 -0.06 7.11
N ILE A 33 -6.10 0.82 6.77
CA ILE A 33 -4.70 0.64 7.14
C ILE A 33 -4.52 0.75 8.66
N ASN A 34 -5.20 1.69 9.29
CA ASN A 34 -5.08 1.87 10.74
C ASN A 34 -5.67 0.70 11.52
N ASP A 35 -6.65 0.00 10.96
CA ASP A 35 -7.30 -1.12 11.62
C ASP A 35 -6.59 -2.46 11.39
N ILE A 36 -5.69 -2.54 10.42
CA ILE A 36 -5.05 -3.80 10.08
C ILE A 36 -3.88 -4.10 11.02
N GLU A 37 -3.72 -5.36 11.40
CA GLU A 37 -2.60 -5.83 12.20
C GLU A 37 -2.01 -7.08 11.59
N ASP A 38 -0.73 -7.36 11.86
CA ASP A 38 -0.05 -8.56 11.39
C ASP A 38 -0.23 -8.76 9.89
N PHE A 39 0.18 -7.78 9.13
CA PHE A 39 -0.05 -7.76 7.69
C PHE A 39 1.25 -7.87 6.90
N SER A 40 1.12 -8.30 5.65
CA SER A 40 2.18 -8.29 4.66
C SER A 40 1.76 -7.42 3.49
N ILE A 41 2.74 -6.88 2.78
CA ILE A 41 2.50 -6.11 1.57
C ILE A 41 2.79 -6.99 0.38
N LEU A 42 1.83 -7.10 -0.54
CA LEU A 42 2.06 -7.70 -1.86
C LEU A 42 2.14 -6.57 -2.88
N TRP A 43 3.31 -6.42 -3.48
CA TRP A 43 3.55 -5.36 -4.47
C TRP A 43 3.81 -5.96 -5.83
N LYS A 44 3.06 -5.50 -6.80
CA LYS A 44 3.17 -5.96 -8.18
C LYS A 44 3.54 -4.78 -9.06
N TYR A 45 4.71 -4.86 -9.68
CA TYR A 45 5.19 -3.82 -10.58
C TYR A 45 4.51 -3.94 -11.95
N GLN A 46 3.87 -2.88 -12.39
CA GLN A 46 3.25 -2.80 -13.71
C GLN A 46 3.76 -1.58 -14.49
N ASN A 47 4.05 -0.49 -13.77
CA ASN A 47 4.57 0.73 -14.37
C ASN A 47 5.32 1.54 -13.31
N SER A 48 5.91 2.66 -13.73
CA SER A 48 6.72 3.48 -12.83
C SER A 48 5.93 4.10 -11.67
N GLU A 49 4.62 4.30 -11.84
CA GLU A 49 3.78 4.81 -10.74
C GLU A 49 3.72 3.84 -9.57
N ASP A 50 3.85 2.54 -9.83
CA ASP A 50 3.81 1.55 -8.77
C ASP A 50 4.97 1.70 -7.79
N VAL A 51 6.12 2.18 -8.25
CA VAL A 51 7.26 2.47 -7.39
C VAL A 51 6.92 3.62 -6.45
N LEU A 52 6.32 4.68 -6.99
CA LEU A 52 5.91 5.84 -6.18
C LEU A 52 4.85 5.46 -5.14
N LYS A 53 3.91 4.60 -5.54
CA LYS A 53 2.87 4.13 -4.62
C LYS A 53 3.46 3.32 -3.48
N LEU A 54 4.41 2.45 -3.77
CA LEU A 54 5.06 1.66 -2.73
C LEU A 54 5.83 2.57 -1.76
N TYR A 55 6.55 3.54 -2.31
CA TYR A 55 7.28 4.50 -1.48
C TYR A 55 6.33 5.30 -0.59
N PHE A 56 5.23 5.78 -1.16
CA PHE A 56 4.23 6.55 -0.42
C PHE A 56 3.63 5.74 0.72
N LEU A 57 3.21 4.51 0.42
CA LEU A 57 2.62 3.64 1.44
C LEU A 57 3.64 3.33 2.55
N SER A 58 4.88 3.04 2.18
CA SER A 58 5.92 2.75 3.18
C SER A 58 6.17 3.93 4.09
N SER A 59 6.18 5.14 3.54
CA SER A 59 6.36 6.36 4.33
C SER A 59 5.18 6.58 5.29
N TYR A 60 3.96 6.34 4.81
CA TYR A 60 2.78 6.48 5.66
C TYR A 60 2.80 5.46 6.81
N LEU A 61 3.14 4.21 6.51
CA LEU A 61 3.20 3.17 7.54
C LEU A 61 4.23 3.51 8.61
N LYS A 62 5.35 4.11 8.23
CA LYS A 62 6.34 4.59 9.20
C LYS A 62 5.76 5.67 10.11
N GLN A 63 5.00 6.60 9.54
CA GLN A 63 4.40 7.68 10.32
C GLN A 63 3.44 7.18 11.38
N VAL A 64 2.71 6.11 11.11
CA VAL A 64 1.74 5.55 12.05
C VAL A 64 2.30 4.36 12.84
N ASN A 65 3.60 4.12 12.75
CA ASN A 65 4.31 3.06 13.48
C ASN A 65 3.76 1.66 13.19
N LYS A 66 3.44 1.40 11.93
CA LYS A 66 3.01 0.07 11.48
C LYS A 66 4.07 -0.53 10.60
N GLU A 67 4.55 -1.71 10.97
CA GLU A 67 5.53 -2.43 10.19
C GLU A 67 4.91 -3.66 9.55
N PRO A 68 5.08 -3.84 8.23
CA PRO A 68 4.64 -5.07 7.59
C PRO A 68 5.56 -6.23 8.03
N LYS A 69 5.01 -7.42 8.10
CA LYS A 69 5.79 -8.62 8.41
C LYS A 69 6.76 -8.93 7.29
N GLN A 70 6.34 -8.72 6.06
CA GLN A 70 7.20 -8.91 4.89
C GLN A 70 6.66 -8.16 3.70
N LEU A 71 7.54 -7.90 2.76
CA LEU A 71 7.20 -7.33 1.46
C LEU A 71 7.35 -8.43 0.42
N ILE A 72 6.25 -8.78 -0.22
CA ILE A 72 6.22 -9.78 -1.28
C ILE A 72 6.23 -9.07 -2.61
N ILE A 73 7.27 -9.28 -3.41
CA ILE A 73 7.40 -8.65 -4.71
C ILE A 73 7.04 -9.66 -5.78
N SER A 74 6.05 -9.31 -6.59
CA SER A 74 5.61 -10.16 -7.69
C SER A 74 5.94 -9.48 -9.02
N TYR A 75 6.70 -10.16 -9.84
CA TYR A 75 6.99 -9.70 -11.20
C TYR A 75 6.11 -10.45 -12.19
N LEU A 76 5.57 -9.70 -13.14
CA LEU A 76 4.99 -10.31 -14.32
C LEU A 76 6.04 -10.30 -15.40
N PRO A 77 6.35 -11.46 -15.97
CA PRO A 77 7.24 -11.50 -17.12
C PRO A 77 6.60 -10.80 -18.32
#